data_a64dc094653d70b55a96d9021ca05e18
#
_entry.id   a64dc094653d70b55a96d9021ca05e18
#
_cell.length_a   1.000
_cell.length_b   1.000
_cell.length_c   1.000
_cell.angle_alpha   90.00
_cell.angle_beta   90.00
_cell.angle_gamma   90.00
#
_symmetry.space_group_name_H-M   'P 1'
#
loop_
_entity.id
_entity.type
_entity.pdbx_description
1 polymer ?
#
loop_
_entity_poly.entity_id
_entity_poly.type
_entity_poly.pdbx_seq_one_letter_code
_entity_poly.pdbx_strand_id
1 'polypeptide(L)'
;MTTLELKHVNYSIDDRTILKDLNLKLASGDWVTVVGPSGTGKSTLLKIIAGLQDATDGDVVLDDTSTLTMPIGTVRQQISYATQSAQLFGETVRDNLDFPFLVRQETVNEVNQREGLVKMGLPENYLDKAVSELSGGERQRIGVLRNLLFPPKVLLLDEISTGLDSETKTAIWQAIHALHDRENNIVLSVTHDEQEIAEAQTVLTLHEGGGGY
;
A
#
# COMPACT_ATOMS: atom_id res chain seq x y z
N MET A 1 -9.44 10.98 14.39
CA MET A 1 -8.61 11.46 13.27
C MET A 1 -7.32 10.67 13.34
N THR A 2 -6.99 9.91 12.29
CA THR A 2 -5.75 9.11 12.26
C THR A 2 -4.56 10.02 11.99
N THR A 3 -3.43 9.72 12.62
CA THR A 3 -2.15 10.40 12.38
C THR A 3 -1.05 9.37 12.16
N LEU A 4 -0.17 9.63 11.17
CA LEU A 4 1.06 8.86 10.95
C LEU A 4 2.23 9.82 11.08
N GLU A 5 3.19 9.51 11.93
CA GLU A 5 4.38 10.33 12.14
C GLU A 5 5.64 9.49 12.07
N LEU A 6 6.58 9.91 11.24
CA LEU A 6 7.94 9.40 11.19
C LEU A 6 8.82 10.34 11.98
N LYS A 7 9.55 9.83 12.97
CA LYS A 7 10.41 10.60 13.86
C LYS A 7 11.85 10.15 13.69
N HIS A 8 12.66 10.98 13.07
CA HIS A 8 14.09 10.76 12.89
C HIS A 8 14.41 9.37 12.29
N VAL A 9 13.60 8.90 11.32
CA VAL A 9 13.74 7.58 10.73
C VAL A 9 15.02 7.51 9.91
N ASN A 10 15.88 6.56 10.28
CA ASN A 10 17.13 6.26 9.60
C ASN A 10 17.13 4.81 9.14
N TYR A 11 17.75 4.55 8.00
CA TYR A 11 17.98 3.20 7.53
C TYR A 11 19.31 3.10 6.79
N SER A 12 20.13 2.16 7.23
CA SER A 12 21.43 1.87 6.62
C SER A 12 21.60 0.37 6.39
N ILE A 13 22.27 0.02 5.31
CA ILE A 13 22.71 -1.36 5.02
C ILE A 13 24.24 -1.29 4.92
N ASP A 14 24.92 -2.07 5.76
CA ASP A 14 26.37 -2.01 5.90
C ASP A 14 26.81 -0.54 6.15
N ASP A 15 27.71 -0.02 5.31
CA ASP A 15 28.22 1.35 5.41
C ASP A 15 27.40 2.37 4.55
N ARG A 16 26.32 1.92 3.88
CA ARG A 16 25.51 2.78 3.02
C ARG A 16 24.25 3.25 3.73
N THR A 17 24.13 4.57 3.92
CA THR A 17 22.89 5.19 4.40
C THR A 17 21.90 5.32 3.24
N ILE A 18 20.71 4.76 3.42
CA ILE A 18 19.60 4.79 2.45
C ILE A 18 18.58 5.89 2.83
N LEU A 19 18.17 5.93 4.09
CA LEU A 19 17.32 6.98 4.64
C LEU A 19 18.05 7.65 5.79
N LYS A 20 18.00 8.98 5.85
CA LYS A 20 18.69 9.76 6.87
C LYS A 20 17.76 10.81 7.46
N ASP A 21 17.54 10.73 8.75
CA ASP A 21 16.80 11.69 9.56
C ASP A 21 15.45 12.11 8.94
N LEU A 22 14.71 11.11 8.43
CA LEU A 22 13.44 11.38 7.78
C LEU A 22 12.37 11.69 8.82
N ASN A 23 11.78 12.88 8.68
CA ASN A 23 10.69 13.36 9.50
C ASN A 23 9.49 13.65 8.59
N LEU A 24 8.32 13.10 8.93
CA LEU A 24 7.08 13.26 8.15
C LEU A 24 5.90 13.17 9.11
N LYS A 25 4.92 14.05 8.95
CA LYS A 25 3.68 13.97 9.72
C LYS A 25 2.49 14.11 8.79
N LEU A 26 1.62 13.10 8.83
CA LEU A 26 0.42 12.99 8.01
C LEU A 26 -0.81 12.78 8.89
N ALA A 27 -1.94 13.23 8.39
CA ALA A 27 -3.25 13.09 9.04
C ALA A 27 -4.26 12.45 8.08
N SER A 28 -5.39 12.01 8.62
CA SER A 28 -6.51 11.50 7.80
C SER A 28 -6.82 12.44 6.65
N GLY A 29 -6.94 11.89 5.44
CA GLY A 29 -7.20 12.62 4.21
C GLY A 29 -5.95 13.07 3.46
N ASP A 30 -4.75 12.92 4.03
CA ASP A 30 -3.52 13.24 3.31
C ASP A 30 -3.20 12.16 2.28
N TRP A 31 -2.85 12.61 1.07
CA TRP A 31 -2.28 11.78 0.01
C TRP A 31 -0.93 12.35 -0.41
N VAL A 32 0.14 11.59 -0.16
CA VAL A 32 1.52 11.97 -0.50
C VAL A 32 2.07 11.05 -1.56
N THR A 33 2.57 11.63 -2.65
CA THR A 33 3.29 10.90 -3.70
C THR A 33 4.79 11.02 -3.46
N VAL A 34 5.44 9.88 -3.25
CA VAL A 34 6.89 9.79 -3.00
C VAL A 34 7.62 9.59 -4.31
N VAL A 35 8.48 10.52 -4.65
CA VAL A 35 9.28 10.50 -5.88
C VAL A 35 10.79 10.51 -5.58
N GLY A 36 11.59 10.21 -6.58
CA GLY A 36 13.06 10.24 -6.49
C GLY A 36 13.70 9.20 -7.40
N PRO A 37 15.01 9.29 -7.66
CA PRO A 37 15.75 8.33 -8.45
C PRO A 37 15.61 6.87 -7.96
N SER A 38 15.92 5.90 -8.82
CA SER A 38 15.95 4.50 -8.39
C SER A 38 17.04 4.31 -7.31
N GLY A 39 16.73 3.52 -6.28
CA GLY A 39 17.65 3.24 -5.19
C GLY A 39 17.71 4.29 -4.07
N THR A 40 16.89 5.33 -4.09
CA THR A 40 16.83 6.35 -3.02
C THR A 40 16.07 5.91 -1.77
N GLY A 41 15.55 4.67 -1.73
CA GLY A 41 14.91 4.13 -0.53
C GLY A 41 13.38 4.28 -0.49
N LYS A 42 12.70 4.64 -1.59
CA LYS A 42 11.22 4.79 -1.63
C LYS A 42 10.48 3.55 -1.11
N SER A 43 10.75 2.39 -1.71
CA SER A 43 10.14 1.12 -1.26
C SER A 43 10.60 0.72 0.14
N THR A 44 11.83 1.07 0.53
CA THR A 44 12.34 0.86 1.89
C THR A 44 11.55 1.68 2.89
N LEU A 45 11.28 2.94 2.59
CA LEU A 45 10.43 3.80 3.41
C LEU A 45 9.03 3.18 3.62
N LEU A 46 8.37 2.77 2.53
CA LEU A 46 7.06 2.14 2.64
C LEU A 46 7.10 0.84 3.45
N LYS A 47 8.15 0.02 3.28
CA LYS A 47 8.31 -1.22 4.06
C LYS A 47 8.54 -0.96 5.55
N ILE A 48 9.28 0.08 5.90
CA ILE A 48 9.47 0.48 7.30
C ILE A 48 8.12 0.90 7.91
N ILE A 49 7.36 1.74 7.22
CA ILE A 49 6.03 2.17 7.68
C ILE A 49 5.09 0.96 7.85
N ALA A 50 5.17 -0.02 6.95
CA ALA A 50 4.34 -1.24 6.98
C ALA A 50 4.77 -2.26 8.05
N GLY A 51 5.86 -2.02 8.79
CA GLY A 51 6.44 -3.02 9.71
C GLY A 51 6.93 -4.29 9.01
N LEU A 52 7.38 -4.15 7.76
CA LEU A 52 7.99 -5.23 6.96
C LEU A 52 9.52 -5.18 7.03
N GLN A 53 10.06 -4.08 7.50
CA GLN A 53 11.49 -3.83 7.67
C GLN A 53 11.68 -2.89 8.85
N ASP A 54 12.66 -3.18 9.70
CA ASP A 54 12.99 -2.32 10.84
C ASP A 54 13.84 -1.14 10.40
N ALA A 55 13.57 0.04 10.92
CA ALA A 55 14.47 1.17 10.81
C ALA A 55 15.75 0.91 11.62
N THR A 56 16.89 1.49 11.18
CA THR A 56 18.13 1.42 11.96
C THR A 56 18.07 2.30 13.20
N ASP A 57 17.32 3.41 13.12
CA ASP A 57 17.05 4.35 14.21
C ASP A 57 15.80 5.17 13.89
N GLY A 58 15.21 5.79 14.92
CA GLY A 58 13.98 6.55 14.80
C GLY A 58 12.73 5.69 15.03
N ASP A 59 11.55 6.27 14.81
CA ASP A 59 10.28 5.63 15.12
C ASP A 59 9.19 5.96 14.10
N VAL A 60 8.28 5.00 13.93
CA VAL A 60 7.02 5.18 13.19
C VAL A 60 5.88 5.16 14.20
N VAL A 61 5.15 6.24 14.29
CA VAL A 61 4.08 6.44 15.26
C VAL A 61 2.73 6.51 14.53
N LEU A 62 1.80 5.65 14.91
CA LEU A 62 0.42 5.64 14.41
C LEU A 62 -0.53 5.94 15.57
N ASP A 63 -1.34 6.99 15.45
CA ASP A 63 -2.29 7.42 16.50
C ASP A 63 -1.62 7.55 17.88
N ASP A 64 -0.52 8.30 17.93
CA ASP A 64 0.30 8.55 19.15
C ASP A 64 0.96 7.30 19.77
N THR A 65 0.90 6.15 19.09
CA THR A 65 1.51 4.90 19.57
C THR A 65 2.61 4.45 18.62
N SER A 66 3.81 4.17 19.15
CA SER A 66 4.91 3.60 18.35
C SER A 66 4.54 2.23 17.78
N THR A 67 4.74 2.03 16.48
CA THR A 67 4.47 0.74 15.83
C THR A 67 5.37 -0.37 16.36
N LEU A 68 6.53 -0.04 16.92
CA LEU A 68 7.45 -0.99 17.56
C LEU A 68 6.86 -1.63 18.83
N THR A 69 5.93 -0.94 19.49
CA THR A 69 5.26 -1.44 20.71
C THR A 69 3.94 -2.15 20.41
N MET A 70 3.45 -2.07 19.18
CA MET A 70 2.22 -2.74 18.77
C MET A 70 2.50 -4.21 18.40
N PRO A 71 1.54 -5.14 18.65
CA PRO A 71 1.60 -6.45 18.02
C PRO A 71 1.65 -6.30 16.49
N ILE A 72 2.57 -6.98 15.83
CA ILE A 72 2.78 -6.83 14.37
C ILE A 72 1.51 -7.12 13.55
N GLY A 73 0.66 -8.02 14.02
CA GLY A 73 -0.65 -8.28 13.39
C GLY A 73 -1.56 -7.05 13.42
N THR A 74 -1.53 -6.28 14.52
CA THR A 74 -2.30 -5.02 14.64
C THR A 74 -1.78 -3.97 13.69
N VAL A 75 -0.44 -3.81 13.56
CA VAL A 75 0.17 -2.89 12.61
C VAL A 75 -0.31 -3.22 11.18
N ARG A 76 -0.19 -4.49 10.76
CA ARG A 76 -0.56 -4.95 9.40
C ARG A 76 -2.06 -4.95 9.11
N GLN A 77 -2.91 -4.89 10.13
CA GLN A 77 -4.34 -4.68 9.94
C GLN A 77 -4.71 -3.21 9.73
N GLN A 78 -3.90 -2.29 10.27
CA GLN A 78 -4.13 -0.85 10.18
C GLN A 78 -3.35 -0.19 9.04
N ILE A 79 -2.18 -0.75 8.67
CA ILE A 79 -1.33 -0.27 7.59
C ILE A 79 -1.29 -1.34 6.51
N SER A 80 -1.82 -1.05 5.34
CA SER A 80 -1.83 -1.97 4.19
C SER A 80 -0.76 -1.58 3.18
N TYR A 81 -0.06 -2.57 2.63
CA TYR A 81 1.01 -2.37 1.66
C TYR A 81 0.73 -3.16 0.37
N ALA A 82 0.53 -2.43 -0.72
CA ALA A 82 0.37 -2.97 -2.06
C ALA A 82 1.67 -2.86 -2.84
N THR A 83 2.15 -3.98 -3.36
CA THR A 83 3.42 -4.09 -4.09
C THR A 83 3.24 -3.93 -5.59
N GLN A 84 4.32 -3.56 -6.29
CA GLN A 84 4.40 -3.47 -7.75
C GLN A 84 3.92 -4.75 -8.45
N SER A 85 4.26 -5.92 -7.91
CA SER A 85 3.82 -7.22 -8.42
C SER A 85 3.05 -7.95 -7.34
N ALA A 86 1.74 -8.09 -7.53
CA ALA A 86 0.90 -8.76 -6.56
C ALA A 86 1.29 -10.23 -6.43
N GLN A 87 1.70 -10.63 -5.22
CA GLN A 87 1.95 -12.01 -4.87
C GLN A 87 0.62 -12.65 -4.45
N LEU A 88 0.04 -13.44 -5.34
CA LEU A 88 -1.11 -14.27 -5.02
C LEU A 88 -0.64 -15.65 -4.58
N PHE A 89 -1.40 -16.26 -3.68
CA PHE A 89 -1.13 -17.58 -3.13
C PHE A 89 -2.36 -18.50 -3.25
N GLY A 90 -2.22 -19.75 -2.84
CA GLY A 90 -3.30 -20.74 -2.95
C GLY A 90 -3.58 -21.15 -4.40
N GLU A 91 -4.72 -21.76 -4.62
CA GLU A 91 -5.14 -22.29 -5.92
C GLU A 91 -6.06 -21.33 -6.67
N THR A 92 -6.90 -20.59 -5.94
CA THR A 92 -7.98 -19.76 -6.48
C THR A 92 -7.89 -18.29 -6.05
N VAL A 93 -8.66 -17.45 -6.71
CA VAL A 93 -8.87 -16.04 -6.30
C VAL A 93 -9.49 -15.98 -4.92
N ARG A 94 -10.41 -16.90 -4.60
CA ARG A 94 -11.06 -17.04 -3.30
C ARG A 94 -10.05 -17.11 -2.17
N ASP A 95 -9.01 -17.95 -2.29
CA ASP A 95 -7.97 -18.09 -1.26
C ASP A 95 -7.33 -16.76 -0.88
N ASN A 96 -7.19 -15.87 -1.87
CA ASN A 96 -6.62 -14.53 -1.68
C ASN A 96 -7.61 -13.54 -1.07
N LEU A 97 -8.88 -13.59 -1.45
CA LEU A 97 -9.90 -12.65 -0.98
C LEU A 97 -10.52 -13.07 0.37
N ASP A 98 -10.46 -14.35 0.74
CA ASP A 98 -10.83 -14.84 2.06
C ASP A 98 -9.79 -14.46 3.12
N PHE A 99 -8.52 -14.40 2.74
CA PHE A 99 -7.40 -14.18 3.66
C PHE A 99 -7.56 -12.96 4.58
N PRO A 100 -7.99 -11.76 4.11
CA PRO A 100 -8.21 -10.60 4.97
C PRO A 100 -9.25 -10.84 6.08
N PHE A 101 -10.27 -11.67 5.82
CA PHE A 101 -11.28 -12.06 6.81
C PHE A 101 -10.69 -13.04 7.82
N LEU A 102 -9.98 -14.06 7.33
CA LEU A 102 -9.40 -15.11 8.18
C LEU A 102 -8.40 -14.56 9.20
N VAL A 103 -7.50 -13.64 8.78
CA VAL A 103 -6.51 -13.03 9.69
C VAL A 103 -7.15 -12.09 10.72
N ARG A 104 -8.39 -11.64 10.50
CA ARG A 104 -9.19 -10.84 11.43
C ARG A 104 -10.15 -11.67 12.25
N GLN A 105 -10.21 -12.99 12.00
CA GLN A 105 -11.17 -13.92 12.62
C GLN A 105 -12.63 -13.50 12.35
N GLU A 106 -12.88 -12.93 11.18
CA GLU A 106 -14.20 -12.51 10.73
C GLU A 106 -14.81 -13.51 9.75
N THR A 107 -16.14 -13.52 9.69
CA THR A 107 -16.86 -14.34 8.71
C THR A 107 -16.63 -13.81 7.30
N VAL A 108 -16.24 -14.70 6.38
CA VAL A 108 -16.04 -14.36 4.97
C VAL A 108 -17.33 -13.77 4.39
N ASN A 109 -17.20 -12.63 3.73
CA ASN A 109 -18.31 -11.96 3.05
C ASN A 109 -18.12 -12.06 1.52
N GLU A 110 -18.66 -13.13 0.94
CA GLU A 110 -18.57 -13.41 -0.49
C GLU A 110 -19.24 -12.32 -1.34
N VAL A 111 -20.31 -11.70 -0.86
CA VAL A 111 -20.99 -10.59 -1.57
C VAL A 111 -20.02 -9.42 -1.74
N ASN A 112 -19.34 -9.02 -0.66
CA ASN A 112 -18.33 -7.95 -0.71
C ASN A 112 -17.16 -8.28 -1.64
N GLN A 113 -16.72 -9.54 -1.66
CA GLN A 113 -15.65 -9.99 -2.56
C GLN A 113 -16.07 -9.88 -4.04
N ARG A 114 -17.28 -10.36 -4.39
CA ARG A 114 -17.82 -10.30 -5.76
C ARG A 114 -18.03 -8.86 -6.22
N GLU A 115 -18.63 -8.02 -5.38
CA GLU A 115 -18.75 -6.59 -5.65
C GLU A 115 -17.39 -5.91 -5.83
N GLY A 116 -16.40 -6.30 -5.02
CA GLY A 116 -15.03 -5.83 -5.15
C GLY A 116 -14.41 -6.20 -6.49
N LEU A 117 -14.59 -7.45 -6.96
CA LEU A 117 -14.14 -7.89 -8.28
C LEU A 117 -14.75 -7.03 -9.39
N VAL A 118 -16.05 -6.78 -9.35
CA VAL A 118 -16.75 -5.93 -10.35
C VAL A 118 -16.20 -4.50 -10.32
N LYS A 119 -15.96 -3.91 -9.15
CA LYS A 119 -15.34 -2.58 -9.03
C LYS A 119 -13.93 -2.51 -9.60
N MET A 120 -13.21 -3.64 -9.59
CA MET A 120 -11.90 -3.79 -10.24
C MET A 120 -12.01 -4.12 -11.74
N GLY A 121 -13.19 -4.08 -12.35
CA GLY A 121 -13.40 -4.45 -13.76
C GLY A 121 -13.17 -5.93 -14.04
N LEU A 122 -13.38 -6.79 -13.03
CA LEU A 122 -13.29 -8.24 -13.15
C LEU A 122 -14.68 -8.88 -13.00
N PRO A 123 -14.97 -9.97 -13.74
CA PRO A 123 -16.22 -10.71 -13.57
C PRO A 123 -16.37 -11.25 -12.13
N GLU A 124 -17.58 -11.21 -11.59
CA GLU A 124 -17.88 -11.71 -10.24
C GLU A 124 -17.56 -13.21 -10.06
N ASN A 125 -17.68 -14.00 -11.14
CA ASN A 125 -17.38 -15.42 -11.14
C ASN A 125 -15.87 -15.74 -11.08
N TYR A 126 -15.01 -14.70 -11.14
CA TYR A 126 -13.55 -14.89 -10.98
C TYR A 126 -13.18 -15.37 -9.58
N LEU A 127 -14.09 -15.27 -8.61
CA LEU A 127 -13.82 -15.74 -7.26
C LEU A 127 -13.34 -17.19 -7.23
N ASP A 128 -13.87 -18.04 -8.11
CA ASP A 128 -13.51 -19.45 -8.19
C ASP A 128 -12.46 -19.76 -9.31
N LYS A 129 -11.93 -18.73 -9.99
CA LYS A 129 -10.93 -18.87 -11.04
C LYS A 129 -9.57 -19.26 -10.45
N ALA A 130 -8.86 -20.16 -11.13
CA ALA A 130 -7.51 -20.55 -10.72
C ALA A 130 -6.51 -19.39 -10.86
N VAL A 131 -5.65 -19.21 -9.85
CA VAL A 131 -4.60 -18.17 -9.85
C VAL A 131 -3.66 -18.34 -11.05
N SER A 132 -3.40 -19.57 -11.48
CA SER A 132 -2.54 -19.89 -12.63
C SER A 132 -3.08 -19.39 -13.97
N GLU A 133 -4.41 -19.18 -14.08
CA GLU A 133 -5.09 -18.73 -15.31
C GLU A 133 -5.19 -17.21 -15.43
N LEU A 134 -4.74 -16.48 -14.41
CA LEU A 134 -4.82 -15.01 -14.39
C LEU A 134 -3.69 -14.38 -15.20
N SER A 135 -4.03 -13.35 -15.98
CA SER A 135 -3.06 -12.43 -16.57
C SER A 135 -2.35 -11.57 -15.50
N GLY A 136 -1.26 -10.91 -15.86
CA GLY A 136 -0.54 -10.01 -14.96
C GLY A 136 -1.42 -8.89 -14.41
N GLY A 137 -2.21 -8.23 -15.26
CA GLY A 137 -3.13 -7.18 -14.86
C GLY A 137 -4.28 -7.67 -13.97
N GLU A 138 -4.83 -8.88 -14.24
CA GLU A 138 -5.83 -9.50 -13.37
C GLU A 138 -5.26 -9.82 -11.99
N ARG A 139 -4.03 -10.37 -11.93
CA ARG A 139 -3.33 -10.63 -10.65
C ARG A 139 -3.15 -9.34 -9.86
N GLN A 140 -2.72 -8.26 -10.51
CA GLN A 140 -2.51 -6.98 -9.86
C GLN A 140 -3.83 -6.43 -9.29
N ARG A 141 -4.92 -6.44 -10.07
CA ARG A 141 -6.24 -5.99 -9.60
C ARG A 141 -6.74 -6.80 -8.39
N ILE A 142 -6.55 -8.12 -8.39
CA ILE A 142 -6.91 -8.97 -7.26
C ILE A 142 -6.04 -8.68 -6.03
N GLY A 143 -4.74 -8.49 -6.23
CA GLY A 143 -3.82 -8.12 -5.15
C GLY A 143 -4.15 -6.78 -4.50
N VAL A 144 -4.49 -5.78 -5.32
CA VAL A 144 -4.97 -4.48 -4.81
C VAL A 144 -6.32 -4.64 -4.11
N LEU A 145 -7.29 -5.34 -4.71
CA LEU A 145 -8.60 -5.60 -4.08
C LEU A 145 -8.43 -6.22 -2.69
N ARG A 146 -7.56 -7.22 -2.55
CA ARG A 146 -7.26 -7.84 -1.26
C ARG A 146 -6.89 -6.83 -0.17
N ASN A 147 -6.14 -5.78 -0.54
CA ASN A 147 -5.76 -4.70 0.38
C ASN A 147 -6.91 -3.72 0.69
N LEU A 148 -7.94 -3.65 -0.17
CA LEU A 148 -9.05 -2.71 -0.05
C LEU A 148 -10.31 -3.32 0.61
N LEU A 149 -10.40 -4.65 0.76
CA LEU A 149 -11.56 -5.33 1.37
C LEU A 149 -11.81 -4.88 2.81
N PHE A 150 -10.75 -4.59 3.55
CA PHE A 150 -10.80 -3.97 4.87
C PHE A 150 -10.06 -2.64 4.79
N PRO A 151 -10.79 -1.50 4.83
CA PRO A 151 -10.18 -0.18 4.71
C PRO A 151 -9.09 0.05 5.76
N PRO A 152 -7.82 0.25 5.34
CA PRO A 152 -6.75 0.52 6.28
C PRO A 152 -6.75 1.98 6.70
N LYS A 153 -6.18 2.30 7.87
CA LYS A 153 -5.90 3.68 8.26
C LYS A 153 -4.84 4.33 7.38
N VAL A 154 -3.84 3.53 6.97
CA VAL A 154 -2.76 3.94 6.08
C VAL A 154 -2.65 2.96 4.92
N LEU A 155 -2.73 3.46 3.69
CA LEU A 155 -2.57 2.69 2.46
C LEU A 155 -1.25 3.08 1.77
N LEU A 156 -0.37 2.10 1.63
CA LEU A 156 0.94 2.24 1.00
C LEU A 156 0.94 1.57 -0.36
N LEU A 157 1.26 2.32 -1.41
CA LEU A 157 1.19 1.90 -2.81
C LEU A 157 2.59 1.98 -3.44
N ASP A 158 3.21 0.84 -3.70
CA ASP A 158 4.58 0.77 -4.22
C ASP A 158 4.57 0.40 -5.71
N GLU A 159 4.58 1.41 -6.57
CA GLU A 159 4.62 1.30 -8.04
C GLU A 159 3.53 0.38 -8.63
N ILE A 160 2.34 0.38 -8.05
CA ILE A 160 1.27 -0.59 -8.33
C ILE A 160 0.70 -0.56 -9.75
N SER A 161 0.94 0.53 -10.50
CA SER A 161 0.46 0.76 -11.86
C SER A 161 1.52 0.50 -12.94
N THR A 162 2.77 0.24 -12.54
CA THR A 162 3.90 0.07 -13.46
C THR A 162 3.71 -1.14 -14.39
N GLY A 163 3.82 -0.90 -15.70
CA GLY A 163 3.72 -1.96 -16.72
C GLY A 163 2.31 -2.45 -17.02
N LEU A 164 1.28 -1.80 -16.46
CA LEU A 164 -0.11 -2.11 -16.72
C LEU A 164 -0.65 -1.32 -17.92
N ASP A 165 -1.64 -1.89 -18.60
CA ASP A 165 -2.41 -1.18 -19.62
C ASP A 165 -3.31 -0.09 -19.00
N SER A 166 -3.78 0.84 -19.82
CA SER A 166 -4.54 2.01 -19.37
C SER A 166 -5.88 1.65 -18.70
N GLU A 167 -6.55 0.59 -19.15
CA GLU A 167 -7.82 0.14 -18.59
C GLU A 167 -7.62 -0.41 -17.17
N THR A 168 -6.62 -1.27 -17.00
CA THR A 168 -6.23 -1.83 -15.70
C THR A 168 -5.80 -0.73 -14.72
N LYS A 169 -4.97 0.24 -15.17
CA LYS A 169 -4.59 1.41 -14.36
C LYS A 169 -5.81 2.18 -13.88
N THR A 170 -6.71 2.52 -14.81
CA THR A 170 -7.93 3.28 -14.52
C THR A 170 -8.78 2.58 -13.46
N ALA A 171 -9.03 1.28 -13.60
CA ALA A 171 -9.84 0.52 -12.64
C ALA A 171 -9.22 0.53 -11.23
N ILE A 172 -7.91 0.32 -11.13
CA ILE A 172 -7.17 0.33 -9.86
C ILE A 172 -7.28 1.71 -9.18
N TRP A 173 -6.95 2.79 -9.92
CA TRP A 173 -6.96 4.13 -9.36
C TRP A 173 -8.36 4.60 -8.97
N GLN A 174 -9.39 4.30 -9.76
CA GLN A 174 -10.78 4.59 -9.39
C GLN A 174 -11.19 3.91 -8.08
N ALA A 175 -10.81 2.64 -7.89
CA ALA A 175 -11.14 1.93 -6.65
C ALA A 175 -10.40 2.51 -5.45
N ILE A 176 -9.14 2.93 -5.61
CA ILE A 176 -8.34 3.54 -4.54
C ILE A 176 -8.87 4.93 -4.18
N HIS A 177 -9.16 5.79 -5.17
CA HIS A 177 -9.75 7.10 -4.94
C HIS A 177 -11.11 7.00 -4.24
N ALA A 178 -11.98 6.11 -4.72
CA ALA A 178 -13.28 5.88 -4.08
C ALA A 178 -13.16 5.40 -2.63
N LEU A 179 -12.13 4.59 -2.31
CA LEU A 179 -11.84 4.21 -0.93
C LEU A 179 -11.36 5.41 -0.11
N HIS A 180 -10.39 6.16 -0.62
CA HIS A 180 -9.82 7.33 0.04
C HIS A 180 -10.87 8.39 0.36
N ASP A 181 -11.72 8.72 -0.61
CA ASP A 181 -12.81 9.69 -0.47
C ASP A 181 -13.83 9.27 0.60
N ARG A 182 -14.12 7.96 0.69
CA ARG A 182 -15.07 7.42 1.65
C ARG A 182 -14.51 7.31 3.06
N GLU A 183 -13.29 6.80 3.19
CA GLU A 183 -12.68 6.45 4.47
C GLU A 183 -11.80 7.55 5.05
N ASN A 184 -11.43 8.53 4.23
CA ASN A 184 -10.54 9.63 4.62
C ASN A 184 -9.23 9.10 5.24
N ASN A 185 -8.70 8.00 4.70
CA ASN A 185 -7.47 7.36 5.16
C ASN A 185 -6.23 8.12 4.67
N ILE A 186 -5.06 7.80 5.23
CA ILE A 186 -3.77 8.33 4.76
C ILE A 186 -3.30 7.47 3.59
N VAL A 187 -2.83 8.08 2.50
CA VAL A 187 -2.24 7.38 1.36
C VAL A 187 -0.82 7.86 1.11
N LEU A 188 0.13 6.91 1.00
CA LEU A 188 1.46 7.18 0.45
C LEU A 188 1.63 6.32 -0.81
N SER A 189 1.88 6.97 -1.95
CA SER A 189 2.11 6.30 -3.23
C SER A 189 3.52 6.56 -3.74
N VAL A 190 4.19 5.52 -4.21
CA VAL A 190 5.44 5.63 -4.98
C VAL A 190 5.10 5.41 -6.44
N THR A 191 5.50 6.31 -7.31
CA THR A 191 5.31 6.18 -8.75
C THR A 191 6.44 6.84 -9.53
N HIS A 192 6.63 6.39 -10.77
CA HIS A 192 7.46 7.02 -11.79
C HIS A 192 6.63 7.50 -12.98
N ASP A 193 5.30 7.37 -12.92
CA ASP A 193 4.37 7.80 -13.96
C ASP A 193 4.19 9.33 -13.88
N GLU A 194 4.51 10.03 -14.97
CA GLU A 194 4.47 11.50 -15.00
C GLU A 194 3.06 12.06 -14.80
N GLN A 195 2.03 11.33 -15.26
CA GLN A 195 0.65 11.75 -15.07
C GLN A 195 0.23 11.64 -13.59
N GLU A 196 0.56 10.53 -12.94
CA GLU A 196 0.28 10.33 -11.52
C GLU A 196 1.01 11.37 -10.65
N ILE A 197 2.24 11.74 -11.02
CA ILE A 197 3.00 12.79 -10.34
C ILE A 197 2.37 14.18 -10.56
N ALA A 198 1.91 14.46 -11.79
CA ALA A 198 1.28 15.73 -12.11
C ALA A 198 -0.06 15.95 -11.41
N GLU A 199 -0.78 14.87 -11.10
CA GLU A 199 -2.06 14.89 -10.39
C GLU A 199 -1.88 14.88 -8.84
N ALA A 200 -0.64 14.69 -8.35
CA ALA A 200 -0.35 14.61 -6.93
C ALA A 200 -0.57 15.95 -6.21
N GLN A 201 -1.31 15.93 -5.11
CA GLN A 201 -1.53 17.12 -4.28
C GLN A 201 -0.30 17.49 -3.45
N THR A 202 0.41 16.47 -2.95
CA THR A 202 1.62 16.64 -2.13
C THR A 202 2.69 15.67 -2.64
N VAL A 203 3.89 16.19 -2.86
CA VAL A 203 5.03 15.39 -3.33
C VAL A 203 6.15 15.42 -2.30
N LEU A 204 6.59 14.24 -1.88
CA LEU A 204 7.80 14.04 -1.08
C LEU A 204 8.92 13.55 -1.99
N THR A 205 10.00 14.31 -2.12
CA THR A 205 11.16 13.91 -2.91
C THR A 205 12.22 13.27 -2.05
N LEU A 206 12.58 12.02 -2.36
CA LEU A 206 13.72 11.35 -1.72
C LEU A 206 14.98 11.52 -2.59
N HIS A 207 16.07 11.93 -1.92
CA HIS A 207 17.40 12.08 -2.51
C HIS A 207 18.35 10.98 -1.99
N GLU A 208 19.44 10.73 -2.69
CA GLU A 208 20.47 9.80 -2.19
C GLU A 208 21.01 10.29 -0.84
N GLY A 209 20.92 9.40 0.17
CA GLY A 209 21.43 9.68 1.52
C GLY A 209 20.57 10.63 2.37
N GLY A 210 19.35 10.89 2.00
CA GLY A 210 18.42 11.66 2.83
C GLY A 210 17.15 12.06 2.10
N GLY A 211 16.05 12.22 2.84
CA GLY A 211 14.80 12.79 2.34
C GLY A 211 14.70 14.26 2.71
N GLY A 212 14.06 15.06 1.86
CA GLY A 212 13.75 16.48 2.10
C GLY A 212 12.40 16.84 1.50
N TYR A 213 11.69 17.74 2.16
CA TYR A 213 10.59 18.51 1.58
C TYR A 213 11.16 19.64 0.74
#